data_5a449e6ab3833575063134a12ecf02a2
#
_entry.id   5a449e6ab3833575063134a12ecf02a2
#
_cell.length_a   1.000
_cell.length_b   1.000
_cell.length_c   1.000
_cell.angle_alpha   90.00
_cell.angle_beta   90.00
_cell.angle_gamma   90.00
#
_symmetry.space_group_name_H-M   'P 1'
#
loop_
_entity.id
_entity.type
_entity.pdbx_description
1 polymer ?
#
loop_
_entity_poly.entity_id
_entity_poly.type
_entity_poly.pdbx_seq_one_letter_code
_entity_poly.pdbx_strand_id
1 'polypeptide(L)'
;MSLDPSSKKILVADPLMIRRKPLVHQLSSLGFPEASEAESGSESMIRLKSEPHHALICSSNLENPDSLILLKRIRESPNLAKLKVVLFFEDQEDERIVSATRAGMDAYLTHPVQEKGLKILLERIW
;
A
#
# COMPACT_ATOMS: atom_id res chain seq x y z
N MET A 1 2.62 16.76 -14.71
CA MET A 1 2.39 15.52 -15.46
C MET A 1 1.23 14.75 -14.86
N SER A 2 0.36 14.25 -15.69
CA SER A 2 -0.72 13.41 -15.20
C SER A 2 -0.23 11.98 -15.01
N LEU A 3 -0.79 11.31 -14.00
CA LEU A 3 -0.54 9.90 -13.74
C LEU A 3 -1.13 9.06 -14.86
N ASP A 4 -0.35 8.10 -15.36
CA ASP A 4 -0.86 7.03 -16.22
C ASP A 4 -1.03 5.77 -15.37
N PRO A 5 -2.26 5.44 -14.93
CA PRO A 5 -2.48 4.28 -14.08
C PRO A 5 -2.00 2.97 -14.70
N SER A 6 -2.13 2.82 -16.02
CA SER A 6 -1.75 1.57 -16.68
C SER A 6 -0.26 1.25 -16.58
N SER A 7 0.57 2.24 -16.26
CA SER A 7 2.01 2.07 -16.11
C SER A 7 2.44 1.72 -14.69
N LYS A 8 1.51 1.67 -13.72
CA LYS A 8 1.84 1.51 -12.31
C LYS A 8 1.27 0.21 -11.74
N LYS A 9 2.14 -0.66 -11.28
CA LYS A 9 1.77 -1.93 -10.65
C LYS A 9 1.73 -1.76 -9.13
N ILE A 10 0.64 -2.20 -8.51
CA ILE A 10 0.41 -2.02 -7.06
C ILE A 10 0.26 -3.38 -6.39
N LEU A 11 0.87 -3.52 -5.22
CA LEU A 11 0.66 -4.65 -4.33
C LEU A 11 -0.30 -4.22 -3.23
N VAL A 12 -1.36 -4.99 -3.02
CA VAL A 12 -2.31 -4.77 -1.92
C VAL A 12 -2.11 -5.85 -0.87
N ALA A 13 -1.77 -5.45 0.35
CA ALA A 13 -1.48 -6.36 1.44
C ALA A 13 -2.47 -6.16 2.59
N ASP A 14 -3.23 -7.19 2.89
CA ASP A 14 -4.20 -7.22 3.98
C ASP A 14 -4.45 -8.66 4.36
N PRO A 15 -4.45 -9.01 5.67
CA PRO A 15 -4.73 -10.38 6.08
C PRO A 15 -6.16 -10.84 5.75
N LEU A 16 -7.09 -9.91 5.54
CA LEU A 16 -8.50 -10.23 5.30
C LEU A 16 -8.89 -10.03 3.83
N MET A 17 -9.30 -11.11 3.19
CA MET A 17 -9.75 -11.06 1.79
C MET A 17 -10.92 -10.08 1.62
N ILE A 18 -11.84 -10.03 2.58
CA ILE A 18 -13.01 -9.17 2.51
C ILE A 18 -12.65 -7.67 2.46
N ARG A 19 -11.48 -7.32 2.96
CA ARG A 19 -10.98 -5.93 2.88
C ARG A 19 -10.07 -5.72 1.67
N ARG A 20 -9.32 -6.75 1.30
CA ARG A 20 -8.37 -6.70 0.20
C ARG A 20 -9.06 -6.59 -1.16
N LYS A 21 -10.07 -7.43 -1.40
CA LYS A 21 -10.74 -7.51 -2.71
C LYS A 21 -11.45 -6.23 -3.14
N PRO A 22 -12.18 -5.51 -2.29
CA PRO A 22 -12.77 -4.23 -2.69
C PRO A 22 -11.74 -3.23 -3.15
N LEU A 23 -10.59 -3.17 -2.49
CA LEU A 23 -9.52 -2.25 -2.86
C LEU A 23 -8.90 -2.64 -4.22
N VAL A 24 -8.67 -3.93 -4.44
CA VAL A 24 -8.20 -4.43 -5.74
C VAL A 24 -9.18 -4.04 -6.85
N HIS A 25 -10.48 -4.18 -6.59
CA HIS A 25 -11.52 -3.80 -7.54
C HIS A 25 -11.51 -2.30 -7.83
N GLN A 26 -11.38 -1.47 -6.80
CA GLN A 26 -11.29 -0.01 -6.97
C GLN A 26 -10.10 0.38 -7.85
N LEU A 27 -8.94 -0.22 -7.62
CA LEU A 27 -7.75 0.04 -8.42
C LEU A 27 -7.98 -0.32 -9.89
N SER A 28 -8.61 -1.45 -10.14
CA SER A 28 -8.95 -1.87 -11.51
C SER A 28 -9.88 -0.85 -12.17
N SER A 29 -10.90 -0.38 -11.45
CA SER A 29 -11.83 0.64 -11.95
C SER A 29 -11.13 1.95 -12.29
N LEU A 30 -10.04 2.26 -11.58
CA LEU A 30 -9.26 3.48 -11.82
C LEU A 30 -8.25 3.33 -12.98
N GLY A 31 -8.16 2.16 -13.58
CA GLY A 31 -7.32 1.92 -14.74
C GLY A 31 -5.95 1.33 -14.44
N PHE A 32 -5.68 0.93 -13.18
CA PHE A 32 -4.44 0.25 -12.84
C PHE A 32 -4.46 -1.21 -13.32
N PRO A 33 -3.28 -1.80 -13.65
CA PRO A 33 -3.21 -3.23 -13.91
C PRO A 33 -3.74 -4.03 -12.72
N GLU A 34 -4.09 -5.28 -12.95
CA GLU A 34 -4.54 -6.15 -11.87
C GLU A 34 -3.50 -6.11 -10.73
N ALA A 35 -3.95 -5.73 -9.55
CA ALA A 35 -3.08 -5.61 -8.39
C ALA A 35 -2.62 -6.99 -7.91
N SER A 36 -1.37 -7.09 -7.50
CA SER A 36 -0.88 -8.26 -6.76
C SER A 36 -1.45 -8.20 -5.34
N GLU A 37 -1.55 -9.35 -4.69
CA GLU A 37 -2.12 -9.44 -3.34
C GLU A 37 -1.18 -10.20 -2.42
N ALA A 38 -1.20 -9.83 -1.14
CA ALA A 38 -0.47 -10.54 -0.09
C ALA A 38 -1.28 -10.51 1.21
N GLU A 39 -1.15 -11.55 2.02
CA GLU A 39 -1.87 -11.71 3.29
C GLU A 39 -1.01 -11.40 4.51
N SER A 40 0.31 -11.32 4.34
CA SER A 40 1.25 -11.12 5.43
C SER A 40 2.42 -10.24 5.00
N GLY A 41 3.18 -9.78 5.98
CA GLY A 41 4.39 -9.01 5.71
C GLY A 41 5.44 -9.82 4.96
N SER A 42 5.62 -11.10 5.31
CA SER A 42 6.61 -11.95 4.62
C SER A 42 6.21 -12.22 3.17
N GLU A 43 4.93 -12.48 2.91
CA GLU A 43 4.45 -12.66 1.53
C GLU A 43 4.62 -11.37 0.74
N SER A 44 4.36 -10.21 1.37
CA SER A 44 4.58 -8.90 0.74
C SER A 44 6.03 -8.73 0.31
N MET A 45 6.99 -9.04 1.18
CA MET A 45 8.41 -8.93 0.84
C MET A 45 8.81 -9.88 -0.29
N ILE A 46 8.29 -11.11 -0.27
CA ILE A 46 8.56 -12.07 -1.34
C ILE A 46 8.08 -11.50 -2.68
N ARG A 47 6.86 -10.97 -2.72
CA ARG A 47 6.31 -10.40 -3.94
C ARG A 47 7.06 -9.15 -4.41
N LEU A 48 7.41 -8.26 -3.48
CA LEU A 48 8.14 -7.04 -3.81
C LEU A 48 9.54 -7.33 -4.37
N LYS A 49 10.18 -8.42 -3.91
CA LYS A 49 11.49 -8.81 -4.41
C LYS A 49 11.45 -9.62 -5.70
N SER A 50 10.32 -10.29 -5.97
CA SER A 50 10.17 -11.17 -7.12
C SER A 50 9.70 -10.46 -8.38
N GLU A 51 8.92 -9.39 -8.23
CA GLU A 51 8.28 -8.69 -9.32
C GLU A 51 8.39 -7.19 -9.14
N PRO A 52 8.51 -6.42 -10.24
CA PRO A 52 8.50 -4.95 -10.13
C PRO A 52 7.14 -4.44 -9.64
N HIS A 53 7.19 -3.56 -8.66
CA HIS A 53 6.01 -2.85 -8.16
C HIS A 53 6.35 -1.37 -8.01
N HIS A 54 5.35 -0.52 -8.11
CA HIS A 54 5.49 0.94 -7.99
C HIS A 54 4.94 1.45 -6.67
N ALA A 55 4.01 0.71 -6.08
CA ALA A 55 3.44 1.05 -4.76
C ALA A 55 3.00 -0.19 -4.01
N LEU A 56 3.00 -0.06 -2.68
CA LEU A 56 2.38 -0.99 -1.76
C LEU A 56 1.26 -0.25 -1.03
N ILE A 57 0.06 -0.81 -1.05
CA ILE A 57 -1.04 -0.36 -0.21
C ILE A 57 -1.26 -1.44 0.84
N CYS A 58 -1.04 -1.11 2.09
CA CYS A 58 -0.90 -2.08 3.17
C CYS A 58 -1.80 -1.75 4.35
N SER A 59 -2.52 -2.77 4.84
CA SER A 59 -3.28 -2.63 6.08
C SER A 59 -2.35 -2.35 7.25
N SER A 60 -2.74 -1.42 8.12
CA SER A 60 -2.01 -1.17 9.36
C SER A 60 -2.01 -2.39 10.29
N ASN A 61 -2.94 -3.33 10.07
CA ASN A 61 -3.07 -4.54 10.86
C ASN A 61 -2.35 -5.75 10.25
N LEU A 62 -1.55 -5.53 9.23
CA LEU A 62 -0.74 -6.59 8.64
C LEU A 62 0.23 -7.16 9.69
N GLU A 63 0.47 -8.47 9.63
CA GLU A 63 1.36 -9.16 10.57
C GLU A 63 2.41 -10.00 9.83
N ASN A 64 3.40 -10.47 10.59
CA ASN A 64 4.45 -11.39 10.13
C ASN A 64 5.31 -10.85 8.98
N PRO A 65 6.03 -9.76 9.13
CA PRO A 65 6.03 -8.82 10.25
C PRO A 65 4.91 -7.80 10.15
N ASP A 66 4.74 -7.02 11.22
CA ASP A 66 3.72 -5.97 11.20
C ASP A 66 4.05 -4.87 10.20
N SER A 67 3.08 -4.02 9.93
CA SER A 67 3.19 -3.00 8.87
C SER A 67 4.33 -2.00 9.09
N LEU A 68 4.61 -1.62 10.34
CA LEU A 68 5.70 -0.68 10.63
C LEU A 68 7.07 -1.31 10.41
N ILE A 69 7.24 -2.55 10.82
CA ILE A 69 8.48 -3.30 10.58
C ILE A 69 8.68 -3.51 9.07
N LEU A 70 7.61 -3.88 8.38
CA LEU A 70 7.65 -4.03 6.93
C LEU A 70 8.09 -2.73 6.24
N LEU A 71 7.49 -1.61 6.62
CA LEU A 71 7.83 -0.30 6.08
C LEU A 71 9.32 0.04 6.28
N LYS A 72 9.83 -0.20 7.49
CA LYS A 72 11.24 0.04 7.79
C LYS A 72 12.15 -0.83 6.93
N ARG A 73 11.82 -2.10 6.76
CA ARG A 73 12.58 -3.03 5.92
C ARG A 73 12.60 -2.59 4.45
N ILE A 74 11.45 -2.09 3.97
CA ILE A 74 11.35 -1.56 2.61
C ILE A 74 12.29 -0.37 2.42
N ARG A 75 12.27 0.57 3.36
CA ARG A 75 13.10 1.77 3.28
C ARG A 75 14.60 1.47 3.41
N GLU A 76 14.96 0.40 4.09
CA GLU A 76 16.35 -0.04 4.24
C GLU A 76 16.84 -0.88 3.05
N SER A 77 15.95 -1.37 2.20
CA SER A 77 16.30 -2.20 1.03
C SER A 77 16.63 -1.28 -0.15
N PRO A 78 17.85 -1.30 -0.69
CA PRO A 78 18.24 -0.38 -1.77
C PRO A 78 17.32 -0.43 -2.98
N ASN A 79 16.84 -1.62 -3.34
CA ASN A 79 15.99 -1.79 -4.52
C ASN A 79 14.53 -1.40 -4.28
N LEU A 80 14.14 -1.22 -3.02
CA LEU A 80 12.76 -0.91 -2.63
C LEU A 80 12.62 0.46 -1.96
N ALA A 81 13.72 1.17 -1.76
CA ALA A 81 13.72 2.41 -1.00
C ALA A 81 12.82 3.49 -1.59
N LYS A 82 12.59 3.47 -2.89
CA LYS A 82 11.75 4.46 -3.59
C LYS A 82 10.31 3.99 -3.82
N LEU A 83 9.97 2.79 -3.38
CA LEU A 83 8.61 2.28 -3.49
C LEU A 83 7.66 3.21 -2.74
N LYS A 84 6.54 3.58 -3.37
CA LYS A 84 5.52 4.34 -2.67
C LYS A 84 4.80 3.41 -1.70
N VAL A 85 4.65 3.83 -0.45
CA VAL A 85 3.98 3.03 0.57
C VAL A 85 2.82 3.82 1.17
N VAL A 86 1.63 3.23 1.07
CA VAL A 86 0.40 3.77 1.62
C VAL A 86 -0.13 2.77 2.64
N LEU A 87 -0.39 3.22 3.85
CA LEU A 87 -1.06 2.39 4.86
C LEU A 87 -2.52 2.80 4.99
N PHE A 88 -3.39 1.85 5.30
CA PHE A 88 -4.76 2.19 5.66
C PHE A 88 -5.05 1.74 7.07
N PHE A 89 -5.66 2.66 7.83
CA PHE A 89 -5.95 2.52 9.25
C PHE A 89 -7.46 2.45 9.45
N GLU A 90 -7.88 1.95 10.63
CA GLU A 90 -9.30 1.90 10.96
C GLU A 90 -9.87 3.30 11.20
N ASP A 91 -9.08 4.20 11.82
CA ASP A 91 -9.51 5.57 12.04
C ASP A 91 -8.31 6.53 12.08
N GLN A 92 -8.62 7.83 12.04
CA GLN A 92 -7.63 8.90 11.98
C GLN A 92 -6.94 9.16 13.32
N GLU A 93 -7.44 8.57 14.39
CA GLU A 93 -6.89 8.74 15.73
C GLU A 93 -5.81 7.70 16.06
N ASP A 94 -5.52 6.79 15.13
CA ASP A 94 -4.53 5.74 15.36
C ASP A 94 -3.15 6.34 15.59
N GLU A 95 -2.55 6.04 16.74
CA GLU A 95 -1.24 6.57 17.13
C GLU A 95 -0.12 6.12 16.20
N ARG A 96 -0.30 4.99 15.53
CA ARG A 96 0.71 4.46 14.61
C ARG A 96 0.90 5.33 13.37
N ILE A 97 -0.05 6.23 13.07
CA ILE A 97 0.08 7.15 11.92
C ILE A 97 1.33 8.00 12.05
N VAL A 98 1.61 8.52 13.25
CA VAL A 98 2.81 9.32 13.50
C VAL A 98 4.07 8.49 13.29
N SER A 99 4.11 7.28 13.86
CA SER A 99 5.26 6.38 13.72
C SER A 99 5.49 5.99 12.26
N ALA A 100 4.41 5.71 11.52
CA ALA A 100 4.50 5.35 10.10
C ALA A 100 5.00 6.52 9.25
N THR A 101 4.55 7.73 9.55
CA THR A 101 5.01 8.94 8.86
C THR A 101 6.51 9.11 9.05
N ARG A 102 7.00 8.95 10.27
CA ARG A 102 8.42 9.04 10.58
C ARG A 102 9.23 7.93 9.92
N ALA A 103 8.63 6.76 9.75
CA ALA A 103 9.29 5.62 9.10
C ALA A 103 9.31 5.71 7.58
N GLY A 104 8.66 6.73 6.98
CA GLY A 104 8.73 6.97 5.55
C GLY A 104 7.49 6.56 4.76
N MET A 105 6.34 6.49 5.40
CA MET A 105 5.05 6.30 4.72
C MET A 105 4.77 7.51 3.82
N ASP A 106 4.35 7.28 2.60
CA ASP A 106 4.05 8.37 1.65
C ASP A 106 2.68 8.98 1.87
N ALA A 107 1.71 8.18 2.29
CA ALA A 107 0.35 8.64 2.54
C ALA A 107 -0.41 7.58 3.34
N TYR A 108 -1.58 7.94 3.84
CA TYR A 108 -2.45 6.98 4.49
C TYR A 108 -3.91 7.20 4.12
N LEU A 109 -4.69 6.14 4.28
CA LEU A 109 -6.13 6.11 4.10
C LEU A 109 -6.78 5.60 5.37
N THR A 110 -8.06 5.89 5.56
CA THR A 110 -8.84 5.32 6.65
C THR A 110 -10.06 4.58 6.08
N HIS A 111 -10.52 3.55 6.79
CA HIS A 111 -11.72 2.82 6.38
C HIS A 111 -12.98 3.66 6.61
N PRO A 112 -13.97 3.52 5.75
CA PRO A 112 -13.94 2.77 4.49
C PRO A 112 -13.20 3.52 3.39
N VAL A 113 -12.40 2.79 2.60
CA VAL A 113 -11.67 3.39 1.49
C VAL A 113 -12.64 3.64 0.34
N GLN A 114 -12.72 4.89 -0.10
CA GLN A 114 -13.58 5.29 -1.21
C GLN A 114 -12.74 5.50 -2.47
N GLU A 115 -13.27 5.08 -3.60
CA GLU A 115 -12.55 5.15 -4.87
C GLU A 115 -12.08 6.56 -5.21
N LYS A 116 -12.91 7.56 -4.99
CA LYS A 116 -12.55 8.96 -5.25
C LYS A 116 -11.37 9.42 -4.41
N GLY A 117 -11.39 9.10 -3.12
CA GLY A 117 -10.30 9.44 -2.21
C GLY A 117 -9.01 8.72 -2.57
N LEU A 118 -9.13 7.44 -2.94
CA LEU A 118 -8.00 6.64 -3.40
C LEU A 118 -7.37 7.25 -4.65
N LYS A 119 -8.19 7.64 -5.61
CA LYS A 119 -7.72 8.28 -6.84
C LYS A 119 -6.92 9.56 -6.55
N ILE A 120 -7.48 10.45 -5.73
CA ILE A 120 -6.83 11.70 -5.36
C ILE A 120 -5.50 11.46 -4.68
N LEU A 121 -5.47 10.51 -3.75
CA LEU A 121 -4.24 10.17 -3.02
C LEU A 121 -3.16 9.65 -3.98
N LEU A 122 -3.50 8.73 -4.86
CA LEU A 122 -2.55 8.14 -5.80
C LEU A 122 -2.00 9.18 -6.78
N GLU A 123 -2.83 10.13 -7.19
CA GLU A 123 -2.38 11.23 -8.04
C GLU A 123 -1.39 12.15 -7.33
N ARG A 124 -1.47 12.26 -6.00
CA ARG A 124 -0.57 13.10 -5.21
C ARG A 124 0.79 12.47 -4.93
N ILE A 125 0.84 11.15 -4.76
CA ILE A 125 2.10 10.48 -4.40
C ILE A 125 3.00 10.23 -5.61
N TRP A 126 2.45 10.32 -6.81
CA TRP A 126 3.22 10.15 -8.05
C TRP A 126 3.37 11.42 -8.86
#